data_a096b769d2d4fce5d7aac45686bd9a36
#
_entry.id   a096b769d2d4fce5d7aac45686bd9a36
#
_cell.length_a   1.000
_cell.length_b   1.000
_cell.length_c   1.000
_cell.angle_alpha   90.00
_cell.angle_beta   90.00
_cell.angle_gamma   90.00
#
_symmetry.space_group_name_H-M   'P 1'
#
loop_
_entity.id
_entity.type
_entity.pdbx_description
1 polymer ?
#
loop_
_entity_poly.entity_id
_entity_poly.type
_entity_poly.pdbx_seq_one_letter_code
_entity_poly.pdbx_strand_id
1 'polypeptide(L)'
;FELLSLIEKVTNEINNYYDGEKNSKKIQKLKGMIREYEEELVWANFGVRVADIHHLRLGFYKGDVFTENPEINRDVLPVLEQLKAIKPTVISVAFDPEGSGPDTHYKVLQTIAEAVRIWSKNEDLSNLRIWGYRNVWYRFDLYEADIIVPVTLNSMAILRSTFNNCYLSQKEASFPSYEFDGPFSLSLIHI
;
A
#
# COMPACT_ATOMS: atom_id res chain seq x y z
N PHE A 1 -13.49 -30.92 -11.50
CA PHE A 1 -14.10 -30.35 -12.72
C PHE A 1 -14.40 -28.85 -12.58
N GLU A 2 -15.02 -28.37 -11.52
CA GLU A 2 -15.36 -26.94 -11.33
C GLU A 2 -14.14 -26.03 -11.32
N LEU A 3 -13.06 -26.43 -10.64
CA LEU A 3 -11.83 -25.62 -10.54
C LEU A 3 -11.16 -25.47 -11.91
N LEU A 4 -11.05 -26.52 -12.70
CA LEU A 4 -10.47 -26.48 -14.04
C LEU A 4 -11.27 -25.55 -14.95
N SER A 5 -12.61 -25.68 -14.95
CA SER A 5 -13.50 -24.80 -15.71
C SER A 5 -13.38 -23.33 -15.29
N LEU A 6 -13.15 -23.06 -14.00
CA LEU A 6 -12.92 -21.70 -13.51
C LEU A 6 -11.57 -21.16 -14.01
N ILE A 7 -10.51 -21.99 -13.95
CA ILE A 7 -9.18 -21.63 -14.45
C ILE A 7 -9.24 -21.30 -15.95
N GLU A 8 -9.88 -22.18 -16.76
CA GLU A 8 -10.04 -21.93 -18.18
C GLU A 8 -10.78 -20.62 -18.49
N LYS A 9 -11.87 -20.34 -17.76
CA LYS A 9 -12.61 -19.07 -17.93
C LYS A 9 -11.77 -17.85 -17.60
N VAL A 10 -11.04 -17.90 -16.50
CA VAL A 10 -10.15 -16.81 -16.07
C VAL A 10 -9.01 -16.62 -17.07
N THR A 11 -8.39 -17.71 -17.52
CA THR A 11 -7.31 -17.68 -18.52
C THR A 11 -7.81 -17.08 -19.84
N ASN A 12 -8.99 -17.49 -20.31
CA ASN A 12 -9.58 -16.94 -21.53
C ASN A 12 -9.90 -15.45 -21.39
N GLU A 13 -10.41 -15.01 -20.24
CA GLU A 13 -10.68 -13.57 -19.99
C GLU A 13 -9.38 -12.77 -20.01
N ILE A 14 -8.31 -13.27 -19.37
CA ILE A 14 -7.00 -12.58 -19.36
C ILE A 14 -6.39 -12.53 -20.77
N ASN A 15 -6.45 -13.63 -21.55
CA ASN A 15 -5.86 -13.69 -22.88
C ASN A 15 -6.58 -12.81 -23.92
N ASN A 16 -7.85 -12.51 -23.70
CA ASN A 16 -8.65 -11.65 -24.58
C ASN A 16 -8.74 -10.20 -24.07
N TYR A 17 -8.09 -9.88 -22.96
CA TYR A 17 -8.07 -8.55 -22.38
C TYR A 17 -7.25 -7.58 -23.25
N TYR A 18 -7.75 -6.37 -23.44
CA TYR A 18 -7.01 -5.30 -24.11
C TYR A 18 -6.76 -4.11 -23.17
N ASP A 19 -5.69 -3.37 -23.47
CA ASP A 19 -5.27 -2.24 -22.65
C ASP A 19 -6.39 -1.17 -22.56
N GLY A 20 -6.74 -0.80 -21.32
CA GLY A 20 -7.81 0.14 -21.02
C GLY A 20 -9.18 -0.50 -20.78
N GLU A 21 -9.33 -1.80 -20.96
CA GLU A 21 -10.56 -2.50 -20.61
C GLU A 21 -10.73 -2.60 -19.08
N LYS A 22 -11.98 -2.45 -18.62
CA LYS A 22 -12.29 -2.66 -17.19
C LYS A 22 -12.35 -4.15 -16.87
N ASN A 23 -11.47 -4.60 -15.99
CA ASN A 23 -11.46 -5.99 -15.55
C ASN A 23 -12.78 -6.40 -14.90
N SER A 24 -13.21 -7.65 -15.11
CA SER A 24 -14.33 -8.22 -14.37
C SER A 24 -14.05 -8.26 -12.86
N LYS A 25 -15.11 -8.33 -12.05
CA LYS A 25 -14.98 -8.45 -10.59
C LYS A 25 -14.16 -9.66 -10.15
N LYS A 26 -14.17 -10.75 -10.94
CA LYS A 26 -13.39 -11.95 -10.66
C LYS A 26 -11.90 -11.70 -10.87
N ILE A 27 -11.54 -11.05 -11.98
CA ILE A 27 -10.15 -10.68 -12.26
C ILE A 27 -9.64 -9.65 -11.25
N GLN A 28 -10.44 -8.66 -10.88
CA GLN A 28 -10.09 -7.70 -9.84
C GLN A 28 -9.81 -8.40 -8.50
N LYS A 29 -10.67 -9.36 -8.11
CA LYS A 29 -10.45 -10.15 -6.89
C LYS A 29 -9.17 -10.98 -6.97
N LEU A 30 -8.92 -11.63 -8.10
CA LEU A 30 -7.67 -12.40 -8.31
C LEU A 30 -6.43 -11.51 -8.21
N LYS A 31 -6.44 -10.36 -8.88
CA LYS A 31 -5.35 -9.37 -8.79
C LYS A 31 -5.13 -8.89 -7.34
N GLY A 32 -6.21 -8.64 -6.60
CA GLY A 32 -6.13 -8.29 -5.18
C GLY A 32 -5.47 -9.40 -4.34
N MET A 33 -5.88 -10.65 -4.52
CA MET A 33 -5.29 -11.79 -3.80
C MET A 33 -3.80 -11.97 -4.13
N ILE A 34 -3.41 -11.79 -5.39
CA ILE A 34 -1.99 -11.84 -5.79
C ILE A 34 -1.20 -10.75 -5.07
N ARG A 35 -1.73 -9.51 -5.02
CA ARG A 35 -1.08 -8.39 -4.34
C ARG A 35 -0.92 -8.60 -2.84
N GLU A 36 -1.98 -9.11 -2.18
CA GLU A 36 -1.92 -9.45 -0.76
C GLU A 36 -0.83 -10.51 -0.49
N TYR A 37 -0.77 -11.56 -1.31
CA TYR A 37 0.25 -12.61 -1.20
C TYR A 37 1.66 -12.08 -1.44
N GLU A 38 1.86 -11.24 -2.46
CA GLU A 38 3.15 -10.62 -2.74
C GLU A 38 3.60 -9.71 -1.58
N GLU A 39 2.68 -8.96 -0.97
CA GLU A 39 2.96 -8.14 0.20
C GLU A 39 3.38 -8.98 1.42
N GLU A 40 2.68 -10.08 1.66
CA GLU A 40 3.05 -11.04 2.71
C GLU A 40 4.46 -11.61 2.50
N LEU A 41 4.82 -11.94 1.26
CA LEU A 41 6.17 -12.42 0.91
C LEU A 41 7.24 -11.35 1.20
N VAL A 42 6.99 -10.10 0.84
CA VAL A 42 7.91 -8.98 1.10
C VAL A 42 8.18 -8.84 2.59
N TRP A 43 7.13 -8.73 3.39
CA TRP A 43 7.28 -8.56 4.84
C TRP A 43 7.88 -9.78 5.52
N ALA A 44 7.53 -10.99 5.06
CA ALA A 44 8.14 -12.23 5.55
C ALA A 44 9.65 -12.27 5.26
N ASN A 45 10.08 -11.74 4.10
CA ASN A 45 11.50 -11.65 3.77
C ASN A 45 12.29 -10.72 4.72
N PHE A 46 11.61 -9.75 5.34
CA PHE A 46 12.15 -8.90 6.40
C PHE A 46 11.93 -9.43 7.83
N GLY A 47 11.41 -10.66 7.95
CA GLY A 47 11.22 -11.33 9.24
C GLY A 47 9.92 -10.98 9.97
N VAL A 48 8.99 -10.28 9.31
CA VAL A 48 7.65 -10.05 9.85
C VAL A 48 6.81 -11.32 9.68
N ARG A 49 6.12 -11.74 10.73
CA ARG A 49 5.24 -12.91 10.64
C ARG A 49 4.00 -12.59 9.81
N VAL A 50 3.58 -13.49 8.95
CA VAL A 50 2.37 -13.31 8.12
C VAL A 50 1.13 -13.02 8.98
N ALA A 51 1.05 -13.60 10.18
CA ALA A 51 -0.04 -13.35 11.14
C ALA A 51 -0.13 -11.90 11.64
N ASP A 52 0.95 -11.12 11.50
CA ASP A 52 1.00 -9.71 11.89
C ASP A 52 0.71 -8.76 10.71
N ILE A 53 0.38 -9.30 9.53
CA ILE A 53 0.05 -8.54 8.32
C ILE A 53 -1.47 -8.54 8.14
N HIS A 54 -2.08 -7.37 8.17
CA HIS A 54 -3.53 -7.22 8.13
C HIS A 54 -3.98 -6.46 6.87
N HIS A 55 -4.65 -7.16 5.96
CA HIS A 55 -5.22 -6.59 4.74
C HIS A 55 -6.63 -6.05 5.02
N LEU A 56 -6.77 -4.77 5.32
CA LEU A 56 -8.05 -4.16 5.71
C LEU A 56 -9.06 -4.07 4.57
N ARG A 57 -8.62 -4.09 3.32
CA ARG A 57 -9.47 -4.07 2.11
C ARG A 57 -10.50 -2.93 2.17
N LEU A 58 -10.03 -1.74 2.50
CA LEU A 58 -10.89 -0.56 2.66
C LEU A 58 -11.77 -0.33 1.42
N GLY A 59 -13.01 0.07 1.64
CA GLY A 59 -14.06 0.05 0.62
C GLY A 59 -13.89 1.03 -0.54
N PHE A 60 -13.05 2.05 -0.40
CA PHE A 60 -12.72 2.97 -1.49
C PHE A 60 -11.72 2.39 -2.52
N TYR A 61 -11.07 1.24 -2.22
CA TYR A 61 -10.22 0.52 -3.19
C TYR A 61 -11.07 -0.35 -4.11
N LYS A 62 -11.57 0.21 -5.20
CA LYS A 62 -12.45 -0.51 -6.14
C LYS A 62 -11.83 -0.82 -7.51
N GLY A 63 -10.59 -0.43 -7.74
CA GLY A 63 -9.93 -0.61 -9.04
C GLY A 63 -10.59 0.21 -10.16
N ASP A 64 -11.28 1.28 -9.82
CA ASP A 64 -11.86 2.26 -10.74
C ASP A 64 -10.96 3.50 -10.84
N VAL A 65 -11.14 4.28 -11.92
CA VAL A 65 -10.44 5.55 -12.13
C VAL A 65 -10.80 6.56 -11.03
N PHE A 66 -12.05 6.54 -10.58
CA PHE A 66 -12.53 7.36 -9.48
C PHE A 66 -12.77 6.49 -8.25
N THR A 67 -12.08 6.81 -7.17
CA THR A 67 -12.29 6.16 -5.87
C THR A 67 -13.41 6.86 -5.09
N GLU A 68 -14.14 6.08 -4.29
CA GLU A 68 -15.13 6.66 -3.38
C GLU A 68 -14.47 7.39 -2.22
N ASN A 69 -15.22 8.26 -1.54
CA ASN A 69 -14.75 8.87 -0.31
C ASN A 69 -14.76 7.86 0.85
N PRO A 70 -13.87 7.99 1.83
CA PRO A 70 -13.89 7.18 3.03
C PRO A 70 -15.20 7.35 3.81
N GLU A 71 -15.73 6.24 4.36
CA GLU A 71 -16.91 6.21 5.18
C GLU A 71 -16.58 5.69 6.59
N ILE A 72 -17.27 6.23 7.60
CA ILE A 72 -17.01 5.87 9.01
C ILE A 72 -17.12 4.34 9.22
N ASN A 73 -18.26 3.75 8.87
CA ASN A 73 -18.55 2.35 9.18
C ASN A 73 -17.75 1.37 8.31
N ARG A 74 -17.49 1.74 7.06
CA ARG A 74 -16.86 0.88 6.08
C ARG A 74 -15.32 0.92 6.16
N ASP A 75 -14.76 2.11 6.40
CA ASP A 75 -13.32 2.33 6.27
C ASP A 75 -12.66 2.73 7.60
N VAL A 76 -13.27 3.64 8.38
CA VAL A 76 -12.66 4.16 9.60
C VAL A 76 -12.76 3.17 10.76
N LEU A 77 -13.91 2.53 10.97
CA LEU A 77 -14.08 1.60 12.09
C LEU A 77 -13.16 0.38 12.00
N PRO A 78 -12.94 -0.28 10.84
CA PRO A 78 -11.96 -1.36 10.74
C PRO A 78 -10.54 -0.93 11.13
N VAL A 79 -10.10 0.27 10.74
CA VAL A 79 -8.81 0.83 11.15
C VAL A 79 -8.79 1.06 12.66
N LEU A 80 -9.82 1.65 13.22
CA LEU A 80 -9.96 1.89 14.66
C LEU A 80 -9.89 0.60 15.48
N GLU A 81 -10.55 -0.46 15.02
CA GLU A 81 -10.52 -1.78 15.67
C GLU A 81 -9.08 -2.34 15.70
N GLN A 82 -8.35 -2.24 14.60
CA GLN A 82 -6.94 -2.65 14.55
C GLN A 82 -6.06 -1.80 15.49
N LEU A 83 -6.22 -0.49 15.49
CA LEU A 83 -5.47 0.39 16.39
C LEU A 83 -5.72 0.06 17.86
N LYS A 84 -6.95 -0.21 18.25
CA LYS A 84 -7.33 -0.62 19.61
C LYS A 84 -6.79 -1.99 19.99
N ALA A 85 -6.76 -2.94 19.05
CA ALA A 85 -6.25 -4.29 19.28
C ALA A 85 -4.72 -4.31 19.42
N ILE A 86 -4.02 -3.57 18.56
CA ILE A 86 -2.55 -3.56 18.49
C ILE A 86 -1.94 -2.60 19.51
N LYS A 87 -2.61 -1.45 19.78
CA LYS A 87 -2.12 -0.36 20.65
C LYS A 87 -0.70 0.09 20.26
N PRO A 88 -0.49 0.51 19.00
CA PRO A 88 0.83 0.90 18.53
C PRO A 88 1.33 2.13 19.26
N THR A 89 2.64 2.23 19.45
CA THR A 89 3.33 3.45 19.91
C THR A 89 3.77 4.33 18.75
N VAL A 90 3.88 3.76 17.55
CA VAL A 90 4.22 4.46 16.31
C VAL A 90 3.26 4.04 15.21
N ILE A 91 2.73 5.00 14.48
CA ILE A 91 2.00 4.81 13.22
C ILE A 91 2.82 5.50 12.13
N SER A 92 3.22 4.74 11.09
CA SER A 92 3.86 5.31 9.91
C SER A 92 2.84 5.39 8.77
N VAL A 93 2.73 6.56 8.14
CA VAL A 93 1.70 6.82 7.13
C VAL A 93 2.25 7.69 6.00
N ALA A 94 1.80 7.45 4.77
CA ALA A 94 2.10 8.31 3.64
C ALA A 94 1.51 9.72 3.87
N PHE A 95 2.36 10.73 3.78
CA PHE A 95 2.04 12.13 4.01
C PHE A 95 2.28 12.94 2.73
N ASP A 96 1.80 12.41 1.62
CA ASP A 96 1.88 13.09 0.34
C ASP A 96 0.93 14.30 0.34
N PRO A 97 1.31 15.43 -0.28
CA PRO A 97 0.41 16.57 -0.46
C PRO A 97 -0.86 16.17 -1.22
N GLU A 98 -1.99 16.78 -0.88
CA GLU A 98 -3.26 16.54 -1.57
C GLU A 98 -3.11 16.81 -3.08
N GLY A 99 -3.61 15.89 -3.90
CA GLY A 99 -3.54 15.99 -5.37
C GLY A 99 -2.17 15.72 -5.98
N SER A 100 -1.18 15.34 -5.18
CA SER A 100 0.21 15.13 -5.64
C SER A 100 0.55 13.69 -5.96
N GLY A 101 -0.23 12.75 -5.51
CA GLY A 101 -0.01 11.32 -5.67
C GLY A 101 -1.32 10.58 -5.90
N PRO A 102 -1.34 9.26 -5.77
CA PRO A 102 -2.57 8.50 -5.84
C PRO A 102 -3.58 9.00 -4.80
N ASP A 103 -4.79 9.34 -5.24
CA ASP A 103 -5.90 9.77 -4.39
C ASP A 103 -6.14 8.83 -3.18
N THR A 104 -5.86 7.54 -3.37
CA THR A 104 -5.94 6.52 -2.31
C THR A 104 -5.00 6.77 -1.14
N HIS A 105 -3.81 7.33 -1.34
CA HIS A 105 -2.88 7.67 -0.25
C HIS A 105 -3.47 8.72 0.68
N TYR A 106 -4.05 9.77 0.10
CA TYR A 106 -4.71 10.82 0.86
C TYR A 106 -5.95 10.29 1.61
N LYS A 107 -6.73 9.41 0.99
CA LYS A 107 -7.89 8.75 1.63
C LYS A 107 -7.49 7.83 2.78
N VAL A 108 -6.36 7.12 2.67
CA VAL A 108 -5.81 6.33 3.79
C VAL A 108 -5.40 7.26 4.93
N LEU A 109 -4.73 8.37 4.63
CA LEU A 109 -4.34 9.36 5.64
C LEU A 109 -5.58 9.91 6.37
N GLN A 110 -6.61 10.34 5.65
CA GLN A 110 -7.87 10.81 6.22
C GLN A 110 -8.53 9.74 7.12
N THR A 111 -8.56 8.49 6.66
CA THR A 111 -9.15 7.36 7.38
C THR A 111 -8.41 7.10 8.70
N ILE A 112 -7.07 7.09 8.68
CA ILE A 112 -6.24 6.91 9.87
C ILE A 112 -6.40 8.09 10.83
N ALA A 113 -6.36 9.32 10.32
CA ALA A 113 -6.53 10.53 11.13
C ALA A 113 -7.86 10.53 11.87
N GLU A 114 -8.94 10.17 11.20
CA GLU A 114 -10.27 10.08 11.81
C GLU A 114 -10.35 8.93 12.83
N ALA A 115 -9.77 7.77 12.54
CA ALA A 115 -9.70 6.66 13.48
C ALA A 115 -8.95 7.05 14.77
N VAL A 116 -7.80 7.72 14.65
CA VAL A 116 -7.03 8.23 15.80
C VAL A 116 -7.82 9.29 16.57
N ARG A 117 -8.52 10.20 15.86
CA ARG A 117 -9.40 11.20 16.48
C ARG A 117 -10.53 10.58 17.31
N ILE A 118 -11.12 9.48 16.82
CA ILE A 118 -12.15 8.75 17.57
C ILE A 118 -11.51 8.02 18.75
N TRP A 119 -10.35 7.41 18.57
CA TRP A 119 -9.63 6.68 19.60
C TRP A 119 -9.22 7.57 20.78
N SER A 120 -8.70 8.77 20.49
CA SER A 120 -8.24 9.74 21.50
C SER A 120 -9.35 10.26 22.44
N LYS A 121 -10.63 10.08 22.09
CA LYS A 121 -11.74 10.47 22.98
C LYS A 121 -11.89 9.56 24.20
N ASN A 122 -11.40 8.34 24.12
CA ASN A 122 -11.62 7.30 25.11
C ASN A 122 -10.33 6.74 25.71
N GLU A 123 -9.18 7.01 25.10
CA GLU A 123 -7.87 6.51 25.55
C GLU A 123 -6.83 7.64 25.52
N ASP A 124 -5.87 7.58 26.44
CA ASP A 124 -4.73 8.48 26.47
C ASP A 124 -3.73 8.04 25.39
N LEU A 125 -3.50 8.88 24.39
CA LEU A 125 -2.58 8.67 23.29
C LEU A 125 -1.30 9.52 23.39
N SER A 126 -0.94 10.00 24.58
CA SER A 126 0.25 10.85 24.80
C SER A 126 1.56 10.20 24.33
N ASN A 127 1.63 8.88 24.35
CA ASN A 127 2.80 8.11 23.90
C ASN A 127 2.77 7.73 22.41
N LEU A 128 1.66 8.00 21.70
CA LEU A 128 1.55 7.73 20.28
C LEU A 128 2.38 8.74 19.48
N ARG A 129 3.15 8.23 18.52
CA ARG A 129 3.86 9.04 17.52
C ARG A 129 3.34 8.71 16.14
N ILE A 130 3.11 9.73 15.32
CA ILE A 130 2.71 9.56 13.93
C ILE A 130 3.87 10.04 13.07
N TRP A 131 4.44 9.13 12.28
CA TRP A 131 5.54 9.41 11.35
C TRP A 131 4.98 9.54 9.94
N GLY A 132 5.05 10.74 9.40
CA GLY A 132 4.71 11.00 8.02
C GLY A 132 5.90 10.77 7.11
N TYR A 133 5.75 9.96 6.06
CA TYR A 133 6.74 9.85 5.00
C TYR A 133 6.15 10.31 3.67
N ARG A 134 6.99 10.83 2.77
CA ARG A 134 6.59 11.12 1.39
C ARG A 134 7.05 10.01 0.47
N ASN A 135 6.23 9.75 -0.53
CA ASN A 135 6.50 8.75 -1.56
C ASN A 135 7.42 9.28 -2.66
N VAL A 136 7.70 8.42 -3.66
CA VAL A 136 8.61 8.62 -4.80
C VAL A 136 8.44 9.95 -5.53
N TRP A 137 7.23 10.51 -5.57
CA TRP A 137 6.96 11.73 -6.33
C TRP A 137 7.27 13.03 -5.58
N TYR A 138 7.38 12.97 -4.26
CA TYR A 138 7.59 14.16 -3.43
C TYR A 138 8.54 13.87 -2.30
N ARG A 139 9.47 14.80 -2.06
CA ARG A 139 10.43 14.73 -0.97
C ARG A 139 10.13 15.80 0.06
N PHE A 140 10.53 15.57 1.29
CA PHE A 140 10.71 16.63 2.24
C PHE A 140 11.99 17.40 1.92
N ASP A 141 11.96 18.70 2.02
CA ASP A 141 13.19 19.45 2.10
C ASP A 141 13.92 19.09 3.41
N LEU A 142 15.25 19.18 3.40
CA LEU A 142 16.06 18.77 4.57
C LEU A 142 15.67 19.52 5.85
N TYR A 143 15.21 20.77 5.72
CA TYR A 143 14.76 21.57 6.85
C TYR A 143 13.36 21.20 7.36
N GLU A 144 12.59 20.45 6.59
CA GLU A 144 11.26 19.93 6.97
C GLU A 144 11.33 18.56 7.63
N ALA A 145 12.47 17.84 7.49
CA ALA A 145 12.61 16.49 7.98
C ALA A 145 12.98 16.46 9.47
N ASP A 146 12.07 15.95 10.31
CA ASP A 146 12.35 15.73 11.73
C ASP A 146 13.16 14.46 11.99
N ILE A 147 13.05 13.45 11.10
CA ILE A 147 13.72 12.17 11.23
C ILE A 147 14.40 11.83 9.92
N ILE A 148 15.68 11.49 9.98
CA ILE A 148 16.48 11.00 8.87
C ILE A 148 16.94 9.58 9.20
N VAL A 149 16.55 8.62 8.36
CA VAL A 149 16.94 7.22 8.49
C VAL A 149 18.06 6.92 7.49
N PRO A 150 19.30 6.68 7.94
CA PRO A 150 20.38 6.33 7.04
C PRO A 150 20.16 4.94 6.44
N VAL A 151 20.27 4.83 5.13
CA VAL A 151 20.14 3.56 4.39
C VAL A 151 21.46 3.24 3.71
N THR A 152 22.00 2.06 3.95
CA THR A 152 23.25 1.61 3.34
C THR A 152 23.00 1.06 1.93
N LEU A 153 24.04 1.03 1.08
CA LEU A 153 23.97 0.39 -0.24
C LEU A 153 23.58 -1.09 -0.13
N ASN A 154 24.02 -1.77 0.92
CA ASN A 154 23.63 -3.16 1.16
C ASN A 154 22.14 -3.30 1.47
N SER A 155 21.60 -2.41 2.30
CA SER A 155 20.15 -2.37 2.58
C SER A 155 19.35 -2.10 1.31
N MET A 156 19.83 -1.21 0.44
CA MET A 156 19.20 -0.93 -0.86
C MET A 156 19.23 -2.16 -1.78
N ALA A 157 20.36 -2.88 -1.82
CA ALA A 157 20.48 -4.11 -2.61
C ALA A 157 19.51 -5.19 -2.11
N ILE A 158 19.36 -5.34 -0.80
CA ILE A 158 18.40 -6.27 -0.18
C ILE A 158 16.98 -5.87 -0.56
N LEU A 159 16.61 -4.60 -0.41
CA LEU A 159 15.29 -4.10 -0.74
C LEU A 159 14.93 -4.36 -2.21
N ARG A 160 15.87 -4.04 -3.13
CA ARG A 160 15.71 -4.32 -4.57
C ARG A 160 15.55 -5.81 -4.85
N SER A 161 16.38 -6.65 -4.22
CA SER A 161 16.29 -8.11 -4.38
C SER A 161 14.95 -8.64 -3.89
N THR A 162 14.49 -8.17 -2.73
CA THR A 162 13.19 -8.54 -2.17
C THR A 162 12.06 -8.14 -3.11
N PHE A 163 12.07 -6.90 -3.61
CA PHE A 163 11.06 -6.44 -4.55
C PHE A 163 11.01 -7.33 -5.81
N ASN A 164 12.16 -7.56 -6.44
CA ASN A 164 12.23 -8.35 -7.67
C ASN A 164 11.83 -9.83 -7.50
N ASN A 165 11.99 -10.38 -6.31
CA ASN A 165 11.67 -11.78 -6.03
C ASN A 165 10.26 -11.98 -5.49
N CYS A 166 9.68 -10.98 -4.85
CA CYS A 166 8.39 -11.09 -4.17
C CYS A 166 7.27 -10.38 -4.95
N TYR A 167 7.53 -9.21 -5.55
CA TYR A 167 6.54 -8.44 -6.31
C TYR A 167 6.56 -8.79 -7.81
N LEU A 168 6.32 -10.05 -8.16
CA LEU A 168 6.40 -10.51 -9.54
C LEU A 168 5.40 -9.80 -10.46
N SER A 169 4.20 -9.47 -9.97
CA SER A 169 3.19 -8.74 -10.73
C SER A 169 3.56 -7.27 -10.99
N GLN A 170 4.56 -6.73 -10.30
CA GLN A 170 5.02 -5.34 -10.39
C GLN A 170 6.44 -5.18 -10.90
N LYS A 171 7.12 -6.29 -11.17
CA LYS A 171 8.53 -6.28 -11.55
C LYS A 171 8.83 -5.38 -12.76
N GLU A 172 7.94 -5.39 -13.75
CA GLU A 172 8.04 -4.58 -14.96
C GLU A 172 7.26 -3.25 -14.86
N ALA A 173 6.62 -2.97 -13.71
CA ALA A 173 5.90 -1.72 -13.54
C ALA A 173 6.86 -0.54 -13.48
N SER A 174 6.54 0.53 -14.19
CA SER A 174 7.25 1.80 -14.14
C SER A 174 6.36 2.87 -13.52
N PHE A 175 6.95 3.65 -12.62
CA PHE A 175 6.32 4.82 -12.00
C PHE A 175 7.20 6.03 -12.30
N PRO A 176 7.06 6.64 -13.48
CA PRO A 176 7.94 7.72 -13.90
C PRO A 176 7.82 8.92 -12.96
N SER A 177 8.96 9.51 -12.64
CA SER A 177 9.08 10.77 -11.92
C SER A 177 9.97 11.73 -12.72
N TYR A 178 10.11 12.95 -12.26
CA TYR A 178 11.03 13.93 -12.87
C TYR A 178 12.49 13.45 -12.92
N GLU A 179 12.87 12.56 -12.02
CA GLU A 179 14.27 12.14 -11.84
C GLU A 179 14.52 10.73 -12.35
N PHE A 180 13.48 9.96 -12.59
CA PHE A 180 13.62 8.56 -12.95
C PHE A 180 12.47 8.07 -13.83
N ASP A 181 12.84 7.45 -14.94
CA ASP A 181 11.93 6.73 -15.85
C ASP A 181 12.49 5.32 -16.07
N GLY A 182 11.88 4.34 -15.43
CA GLY A 182 12.32 2.95 -15.49
C GLY A 182 11.60 2.04 -14.49
N PRO A 183 12.05 0.79 -14.36
CA PRO A 183 11.44 -0.16 -13.42
C PRO A 183 11.42 0.36 -11.98
N PHE A 184 10.31 0.19 -11.28
CA PHE A 184 10.13 0.67 -9.91
C PHE A 184 11.21 0.19 -8.95
N SER A 185 11.69 -1.07 -9.14
CA SER A 185 12.77 -1.64 -8.33
C SER A 185 14.09 -0.87 -8.39
N LEU A 186 14.30 -0.06 -9.43
CA LEU A 186 15.46 0.82 -9.56
C LEU A 186 15.22 2.21 -8.99
N SER A 187 13.97 2.68 -8.93
CA SER A 187 13.63 3.98 -8.35
C SER A 187 13.97 4.05 -6.85
N LEU A 188 13.97 2.91 -6.17
CA LEU A 188 14.39 2.77 -4.77
C LEU A 188 15.86 3.17 -4.52
N ILE A 189 16.69 3.20 -5.57
CA ILE A 189 18.10 3.62 -5.49
C ILE A 189 18.24 5.14 -5.43
N HIS A 190 17.21 5.87 -5.84
CA HIS A 190 17.20 7.33 -5.90
C HIS A 190 16.49 8.01 -4.72
N ILE A 191 15.95 7.21 -3.81
CA ILE A 191 15.40 7.68 -2.55
C ILE A 191 16.53 7.77 -1.53
#